data_aadc3052cb699c7d4926901ddef15113
#
_entry.id   aadc3052cb699c7d4926901ddef15113
#
_cell.length_a   1.000
_cell.length_b   1.000
_cell.length_c   1.000
_cell.angle_alpha   90.00
_cell.angle_beta   90.00
_cell.angle_gamma   90.00
#
_symmetry.space_group_name_H-M   'P 1'
#
loop_
_entity.id
_entity.type
_entity.pdbx_description
1 polymer ?
#
loop_
_entity_poly.entity_id
_entity_poly.type
_entity_poly.pdbx_seq_one_letter_code
_entity_poly.pdbx_strand_id
1 'polypeptide(L)'
;MSPSAGGLVVFLLSVQVIQSLDGWGVNYDETEVCAAKGSVVGIYCTFTHPSGLDRRDMKNILWFTKEKDGEPVDLRKDPEYSARVEYRCSKNSCTLIITDVRESDSAEYKFTLKTTKPGEKYTGSPGVTLSVTGFQVQVRRSDSTWLELTCHSSCVLSDDPEYDWYKNGENIETGSSLLVSSGSTDRYSCYLRGSSGQRSPAVYGPQRPSVSVSPSAEMLEGDSVNLTCSADANPAANYTWYKEHEDSPRASGQIFTITDFTAEHSGNYYCEAQNEMGRSNSTLRLITSSEKGGSSWSKTTAAVAFTSVILLVIIILAAFLLI
;
A
#
# COMPACT_ATOMS: atom_id res chain seq x y z
N MET A 1 8.26 52.93 39.41
CA MET A 1 8.79 53.17 38.09
C MET A 1 9.98 52.27 37.89
N SER A 2 9.78 51.21 37.16
CA SER A 2 10.81 50.21 36.82
C SER A 2 10.83 50.09 35.30
N PRO A 3 11.99 50.22 34.63
CA PRO A 3 12.04 50.13 33.18
C PRO A 3 12.06 48.68 32.73
N SER A 4 11.14 48.33 31.84
CA SER A 4 11.10 47.06 31.14
C SER A 4 12.26 46.99 30.15
N ALA A 5 13.15 46.01 30.28
CA ALA A 5 14.15 45.70 29.31
C ALA A 5 13.51 44.94 28.15
N GLY A 6 13.37 45.59 27.02
CA GLY A 6 12.99 45.00 25.75
C GLY A 6 14.19 44.15 25.21
N GLY A 7 14.12 42.85 25.27
CA GLY A 7 15.08 41.96 24.65
C GLY A 7 14.94 41.99 23.13
N LEU A 8 15.96 42.50 22.46
CA LEU A 8 16.11 42.46 21.01
C LEU A 8 16.51 41.01 20.63
N VAL A 9 15.55 40.25 20.08
CA VAL A 9 15.85 38.92 19.49
C VAL A 9 16.48 39.17 18.12
N VAL A 10 17.80 39.11 18.05
CA VAL A 10 18.53 39.11 16.79
C VAL A 10 18.45 37.70 16.19
N PHE A 11 17.64 37.53 15.16
CA PHE A 11 17.70 36.37 14.28
C PHE A 11 19.01 36.45 13.50
N LEU A 12 20.03 35.73 13.95
CA LEU A 12 21.21 35.44 13.15
C LEU A 12 20.80 34.44 12.06
N LEU A 13 20.47 34.96 10.87
CA LEU A 13 20.48 34.17 9.65
C LEU A 13 21.92 33.69 9.47
N SER A 14 22.20 32.46 9.81
CA SER A 14 23.47 31.80 9.50
C SER A 14 23.54 31.58 7.99
N VAL A 15 24.02 32.58 7.27
CA VAL A 15 24.54 32.38 5.93
C VAL A 15 25.74 31.44 6.10
N GLN A 16 25.57 30.16 5.82
CA GLN A 16 26.67 29.22 5.76
C GLN A 16 27.51 29.60 4.53
N VAL A 17 28.54 30.40 4.76
CA VAL A 17 29.61 30.61 3.78
C VAL A 17 30.33 29.27 3.68
N ILE A 18 30.00 28.49 2.67
CA ILE A 18 30.74 27.28 2.31
C ILE A 18 32.09 27.75 1.84
N GLN A 19 33.13 27.60 2.69
CA GLN A 19 34.50 27.82 2.33
C GLN A 19 34.86 26.82 1.21
N SER A 20 34.95 27.30 -0.01
CA SER A 20 35.51 26.52 -1.14
C SER A 20 36.97 26.23 -0.83
N LEU A 21 37.29 25.03 -0.39
CA LEU A 21 38.65 24.54 -0.29
C LEU A 21 39.21 24.43 -1.72
N ASP A 22 40.22 25.28 -2.04
CA ASP A 22 41.01 25.22 -3.27
C ASP A 22 40.24 25.32 -4.59
N GLY A 23 39.19 26.13 -4.66
CA GLY A 23 38.47 26.41 -5.92
C GLY A 23 37.43 25.34 -6.31
N TRP A 24 37.26 24.27 -5.52
CA TRP A 24 36.17 23.32 -5.66
C TRP A 24 34.91 23.81 -4.95
N GLY A 25 33.76 23.68 -5.58
CA GLY A 25 32.47 23.98 -4.96
C GLY A 25 31.35 23.29 -5.72
N VAL A 26 30.31 22.87 -4.97
CA VAL A 26 29.01 22.47 -5.50
C VAL A 26 27.96 23.26 -4.74
N ASN A 27 27.09 23.92 -5.48
CA ASN A 27 25.97 24.65 -4.92
C ASN A 27 24.68 24.08 -5.51
N TYR A 28 23.80 23.63 -4.64
CA TYR A 28 22.48 23.17 -5.01
C TYR A 28 21.50 24.35 -4.96
N ASP A 29 20.58 24.39 -5.90
CA ASP A 29 19.58 25.46 -5.99
C ASP A 29 18.59 25.38 -4.83
N GLU A 30 18.23 24.12 -4.47
CA GLU A 30 17.36 23.78 -3.35
C GLU A 30 18.03 22.68 -2.51
N THR A 31 17.80 22.72 -1.21
CA THR A 31 18.28 21.68 -0.27
C THR A 31 17.22 20.59 0.00
N GLU A 32 15.96 20.92 -0.26
CA GLU A 32 14.82 20.03 -0.11
C GLU A 32 13.94 20.13 -1.34
N VAL A 33 13.60 19.00 -1.91
CA VAL A 33 12.73 18.87 -3.08
C VAL A 33 11.58 17.91 -2.72
N CYS A 34 10.38 18.34 -3.03
CA CYS A 34 9.19 17.52 -2.81
C CYS A 34 8.54 17.19 -4.15
N ALA A 35 8.19 15.93 -4.37
CA ALA A 35 7.62 15.45 -5.62
C ALA A 35 6.43 14.52 -5.42
N ALA A 36 5.46 14.60 -6.33
CA ALA A 36 4.37 13.64 -6.36
C ALA A 36 4.82 12.32 -7.00
N LYS A 37 4.41 11.20 -6.44
CA LYS A 37 4.64 9.86 -7.01
C LYS A 37 4.22 9.80 -8.49
N GLY A 38 5.08 9.23 -9.34
CA GLY A 38 4.85 9.11 -10.78
C GLY A 38 5.18 10.38 -11.58
N SER A 39 5.58 11.49 -10.94
CA SER A 39 5.97 12.72 -11.62
C SER A 39 7.39 12.65 -12.17
N VAL A 40 7.84 13.74 -12.78
CA VAL A 40 9.23 13.98 -13.19
C VAL A 40 9.82 15.03 -12.26
N VAL A 41 10.99 14.75 -11.71
CA VAL A 41 11.73 15.68 -10.86
C VAL A 41 13.08 16.03 -11.46
N GLY A 42 13.49 17.30 -11.32
CA GLY A 42 14.81 17.79 -11.69
C GLY A 42 15.54 18.31 -10.47
N ILE A 43 16.76 17.84 -10.19
CA ILE A 43 17.62 18.33 -9.13
C ILE A 43 18.80 19.02 -9.81
N TYR A 44 18.94 20.32 -9.55
CA TYR A 44 19.93 21.16 -10.21
C TYR A 44 21.07 21.51 -9.26
N CYS A 45 22.30 21.52 -9.82
CA CYS A 45 23.44 22.09 -9.13
C CYS A 45 24.34 22.88 -10.09
N THR A 46 25.06 23.84 -9.52
CA THR A 46 26.23 24.48 -10.13
C THR A 46 27.49 23.99 -9.44
N PHE A 47 28.59 23.98 -10.15
CA PHE A 47 29.87 23.57 -9.59
C PHE A 47 31.03 24.44 -10.10
N THR A 48 32.02 24.58 -9.25
CA THR A 48 33.31 25.26 -9.57
C THR A 48 34.46 24.28 -9.42
N HIS A 49 35.54 24.54 -10.10
CA HIS A 49 36.79 23.79 -10.05
C HIS A 49 37.99 24.73 -10.08
N PRO A 50 39.17 24.33 -9.57
CA PRO A 50 40.38 25.13 -9.59
C PRO A 50 40.76 25.63 -10.98
N SER A 51 41.33 26.85 -11.04
CA SER A 51 41.90 27.39 -12.26
C SER A 51 43.08 26.53 -12.70
N GLY A 52 43.01 25.95 -13.89
CA GLY A 52 44.05 25.05 -14.42
C GLY A 52 43.56 23.62 -14.70
N LEU A 53 42.33 23.29 -14.30
CA LEU A 53 41.66 22.09 -14.74
C LEU A 53 40.78 22.40 -15.96
N ASP A 54 40.94 21.61 -17.01
CA ASP A 54 40.07 21.67 -18.19
C ASP A 54 38.95 20.59 -18.07
N ARG A 55 37.89 20.74 -18.83
CA ARG A 55 36.80 19.74 -18.93
C ARG A 55 37.35 18.34 -19.29
N ARG A 56 38.45 18.26 -19.99
CA ARG A 56 39.15 17.02 -20.32
C ARG A 56 39.75 16.30 -19.11
N ASP A 57 40.02 17.06 -18.04
CA ASP A 57 40.55 16.53 -16.79
C ASP A 57 39.45 15.96 -15.88
N MET A 58 38.18 16.31 -16.13
CA MET A 58 37.04 15.77 -15.43
C MET A 58 36.62 14.41 -16.01
N LYS A 59 36.94 13.34 -15.29
CA LYS A 59 36.73 11.96 -15.76
C LYS A 59 35.31 11.46 -15.57
N ASN A 60 34.68 11.77 -14.43
CA ASN A 60 33.33 11.35 -14.10
C ASN A 60 32.58 12.44 -13.32
N ILE A 61 31.42 12.76 -13.85
CA ILE A 61 30.41 13.58 -13.19
C ILE A 61 29.24 12.65 -12.91
N LEU A 62 28.85 12.53 -11.65
CA LEU A 62 27.74 11.63 -11.30
C LEU A 62 26.94 12.11 -10.10
N TRP A 63 25.71 11.66 -10.05
CA TRP A 63 24.81 11.76 -8.91
C TRP A 63 24.70 10.40 -8.22
N PHE A 64 24.56 10.40 -6.89
CA PHE A 64 24.43 9.21 -6.09
C PHE A 64 23.59 9.45 -4.82
N THR A 65 23.04 8.39 -4.26
CA THR A 65 22.34 8.38 -2.96
C THR A 65 23.03 7.48 -1.96
N LYS A 66 23.86 6.55 -2.45
CA LYS A 66 24.57 5.56 -1.62
C LYS A 66 25.99 5.36 -2.10
N GLU A 67 26.84 4.93 -1.18
CA GLU A 67 28.23 4.54 -1.45
C GLU A 67 28.39 3.02 -1.24
N LYS A 68 29.28 2.43 -2.03
CA LYS A 68 29.72 1.04 -1.86
C LYS A 68 31.24 1.05 -1.77
N ASP A 69 31.78 0.48 -0.69
CA ASP A 69 33.24 0.44 -0.42
C ASP A 69 33.89 1.84 -0.43
N GLY A 70 33.18 2.88 0.05
CA GLY A 70 33.62 4.27 0.07
C GLY A 70 33.57 4.99 -1.29
N GLU A 71 33.02 4.35 -2.31
CA GLU A 71 32.85 4.92 -3.63
C GLU A 71 31.38 5.18 -3.97
N PRO A 72 31.03 6.38 -4.48
CA PRO A 72 29.66 6.70 -4.86
C PRO A 72 29.16 5.80 -5.99
N VAL A 73 27.95 5.27 -5.84
CA VAL A 73 27.29 4.46 -6.85
C VAL A 73 26.57 5.39 -7.83
N ASP A 74 27.03 5.45 -9.07
CA ASP A 74 26.42 6.25 -10.14
C ASP A 74 24.96 5.77 -10.39
N LEU A 75 23.98 6.67 -10.25
CA LEU A 75 22.57 6.33 -10.45
C LEU A 75 22.26 5.76 -11.84
N ARG A 76 23.01 6.13 -12.87
CA ARG A 76 22.89 5.55 -14.22
C ARG A 76 23.26 4.06 -14.28
N LYS A 77 24.00 3.58 -13.27
CA LYS A 77 24.44 2.17 -13.15
C LYS A 77 23.68 1.40 -12.08
N ASP A 78 22.91 2.10 -11.26
CA ASP A 78 22.05 1.48 -10.27
C ASP A 78 20.80 0.89 -10.95
N PRO A 79 20.52 -0.41 -10.82
CA PRO A 79 19.36 -1.05 -11.46
C PRO A 79 18.01 -0.42 -11.11
N GLU A 80 17.91 0.19 -9.92
CA GLU A 80 16.68 0.87 -9.47
C GLU A 80 16.43 2.19 -10.21
N TYR A 81 17.48 2.83 -10.72
CA TYR A 81 17.45 4.17 -11.33
C TYR A 81 17.75 4.17 -12.83
N SER A 82 18.59 3.26 -13.32
CA SER A 82 19.24 3.34 -14.64
C SER A 82 18.29 3.57 -15.82
N ALA A 83 17.06 3.05 -15.75
CA ALA A 83 16.04 3.23 -16.80
C ALA A 83 15.25 4.55 -16.67
N ARG A 84 15.40 5.27 -15.54
CA ARG A 84 14.57 6.43 -15.17
C ARG A 84 15.36 7.72 -14.97
N VAL A 85 16.69 7.69 -15.04
CA VAL A 85 17.53 8.86 -14.77
C VAL A 85 18.26 9.34 -16.02
N GLU A 86 18.33 10.66 -16.15
CA GLU A 86 19.09 11.36 -17.16
C GLU A 86 19.91 12.49 -16.51
N TYR A 87 21.16 12.69 -16.94
CA TYR A 87 21.98 13.82 -16.52
C TYR A 87 22.09 14.84 -17.66
N ARG A 88 21.63 16.05 -17.42
CA ARG A 88 21.79 17.18 -18.33
C ARG A 88 22.83 18.14 -17.77
N CYS A 89 24.08 17.98 -18.21
CA CYS A 89 25.19 18.75 -17.69
C CYS A 89 25.72 19.70 -18.75
N SER A 90 26.03 20.93 -18.32
CA SER A 90 26.69 21.97 -19.08
C SER A 90 28.15 22.18 -18.59
N LYS A 91 28.74 23.34 -18.86
CA LYS A 91 30.14 23.63 -18.47
C LYS A 91 30.29 23.62 -16.93
N ASN A 92 29.39 24.24 -16.21
CA ASN A 92 29.50 24.51 -14.77
C ASN A 92 28.20 24.14 -14.02
N SER A 93 27.30 23.38 -14.63
CA SER A 93 26.06 22.97 -13.99
C SER A 93 25.65 21.57 -14.43
N CYS A 94 24.87 20.92 -13.62
CA CYS A 94 24.33 19.59 -13.94
C CYS A 94 22.95 19.42 -13.31
N THR A 95 22.00 18.96 -14.12
CA THR A 95 20.67 18.59 -13.66
C THR A 95 20.53 17.07 -13.69
N LEU A 96 20.18 16.49 -12.55
CA LEU A 96 19.64 15.13 -12.48
C LEU A 96 18.15 15.21 -12.81
N ILE A 97 17.68 14.41 -13.75
CA ILE A 97 16.26 14.23 -14.05
C ILE A 97 15.89 12.81 -13.70
N ILE A 98 14.84 12.65 -12.88
CA ILE A 98 14.27 11.36 -12.52
C ILE A 98 12.84 11.33 -13.04
N THR A 99 12.51 10.34 -13.86
CA THR A 99 11.15 10.13 -14.38
C THR A 99 10.45 9.02 -13.58
N ASP A 100 9.11 9.05 -13.53
CA ASP A 100 8.30 8.09 -12.78
C ASP A 100 8.83 7.91 -11.35
N VAL A 101 8.92 9.03 -10.59
CA VAL A 101 9.45 9.01 -9.24
C VAL A 101 8.59 8.13 -8.32
N ARG A 102 9.25 7.37 -7.44
CA ARG A 102 8.64 6.42 -6.51
C ARG A 102 8.91 6.84 -5.08
N GLU A 103 8.10 6.39 -4.16
CA GLU A 103 8.33 6.64 -2.72
C GLU A 103 9.70 6.13 -2.25
N SER A 104 10.19 5.04 -2.86
CA SER A 104 11.54 4.49 -2.63
C SER A 104 12.68 5.39 -3.10
N ASP A 105 12.39 6.40 -3.94
CA ASP A 105 13.38 7.38 -4.38
C ASP A 105 13.62 8.48 -3.33
N SER A 106 12.86 8.50 -2.24
CA SER A 106 13.06 9.44 -1.13
C SER A 106 14.41 9.19 -0.47
N ALA A 107 15.36 10.10 -0.69
CA ALA A 107 16.75 9.99 -0.23
C ALA A 107 17.46 11.34 -0.31
N GLU A 108 18.68 11.41 0.26
CA GLU A 108 19.61 12.51 0.02
C GLU A 108 20.41 12.24 -1.25
N TYR A 109 20.34 13.16 -2.21
CA TYR A 109 21.04 13.11 -3.49
C TYR A 109 22.26 14.00 -3.43
N LYS A 110 23.42 13.43 -3.78
CA LYS A 110 24.71 14.15 -3.82
C LYS A 110 25.30 14.10 -5.20
N PHE A 111 25.95 15.21 -5.53
CA PHE A 111 26.68 15.35 -6.78
C PHE A 111 28.20 15.25 -6.53
N THR A 112 28.92 14.50 -7.35
CA THR A 112 30.37 14.37 -7.23
C THR A 112 31.06 14.52 -8.57
N LEU A 113 32.24 15.14 -8.50
CA LEU A 113 33.18 15.34 -9.59
C LEU A 113 34.41 14.49 -9.30
N LYS A 114 34.88 13.72 -10.28
CA LYS A 114 36.15 12.99 -10.23
C LYS A 114 37.04 13.46 -11.36
N THR A 115 38.32 13.69 -11.05
CA THR A 115 39.32 14.07 -12.06
C THR A 115 40.07 12.86 -12.58
N THR A 116 40.92 13.10 -13.60
CA THR A 116 41.84 12.08 -14.12
C THR A 116 42.98 11.77 -13.16
N LYS A 117 43.23 12.64 -12.18
CA LYS A 117 44.28 12.45 -11.19
C LYS A 117 43.77 11.54 -10.07
N PRO A 118 44.52 10.51 -9.66
CA PRO A 118 44.15 9.64 -8.58
C PRO A 118 43.91 10.39 -7.26
N GLY A 119 42.79 10.12 -6.59
CA GLY A 119 42.44 10.71 -5.30
C GLY A 119 41.78 12.09 -5.35
N GLU A 120 41.75 12.78 -6.49
CA GLU A 120 41.03 14.04 -6.63
C GLU A 120 39.55 13.79 -6.94
N LYS A 121 38.70 13.85 -5.90
CA LYS A 121 37.23 13.87 -6.01
C LYS A 121 36.67 14.98 -5.13
N TYR A 122 35.61 15.61 -5.58
CA TYR A 122 34.87 16.58 -4.77
C TYR A 122 33.39 16.26 -4.79
N THR A 123 32.81 16.19 -3.61
CA THR A 123 31.38 15.90 -3.42
C THR A 123 30.71 17.07 -2.72
N GLY A 124 29.60 17.52 -3.26
CA GLY A 124 28.75 18.53 -2.61
C GLY A 124 28.12 17.98 -1.34
N SER A 125 28.24 18.74 -0.25
CA SER A 125 27.63 18.40 1.05
C SER A 125 27.23 19.68 1.78
N PRO A 126 26.03 19.73 2.40
CA PRO A 126 24.98 18.70 2.33
C PRO A 126 24.45 18.51 0.91
N GLY A 127 23.80 17.35 0.66
CA GLY A 127 23.11 17.08 -0.59
C GLY A 127 21.69 17.69 -0.63
N VAL A 128 20.89 17.22 -1.58
CA VAL A 128 19.48 17.58 -1.73
C VAL A 128 18.61 16.44 -1.21
N THR A 129 17.74 16.72 -0.28
CA THR A 129 16.76 15.75 0.23
C THR A 129 15.54 15.73 -0.70
N LEU A 130 15.33 14.63 -1.40
CA LEU A 130 14.12 14.40 -2.17
C LEU A 130 13.10 13.65 -1.29
N SER A 131 11.89 14.20 -1.16
CA SER A 131 10.74 13.55 -0.55
C SER A 131 9.70 13.25 -1.61
N VAL A 132 9.36 11.98 -1.80
CA VAL A 132 8.33 11.57 -2.76
C VAL A 132 7.11 11.08 -2.01
N THR A 133 5.95 11.65 -2.30
CA THR A 133 4.70 11.29 -1.66
C THR A 133 3.59 11.11 -2.69
N GLY A 134 2.64 10.23 -2.36
CA GLY A 134 1.41 10.09 -3.12
C GLY A 134 0.31 11.04 -2.61
N PHE A 135 -0.67 11.31 -3.46
CA PHE A 135 -1.92 11.89 -3.02
C PHE A 135 -2.74 10.86 -2.27
N GLN A 136 -3.43 11.28 -1.22
CA GLN A 136 -4.36 10.46 -0.45
C GLN A 136 -5.67 11.20 -0.30
N VAL A 137 -6.77 10.48 -0.42
CA VAL A 137 -8.08 11.01 -0.06
C VAL A 137 -8.30 10.77 1.42
N GLN A 138 -8.52 11.84 2.17
CA GLN A 138 -8.98 11.79 3.55
C GLN A 138 -10.50 11.91 3.57
N VAL A 139 -11.14 11.08 4.39
CA VAL A 139 -12.59 11.05 4.55
C VAL A 139 -12.94 11.65 5.89
N ARG A 140 -13.84 12.62 5.91
CA ARG A 140 -14.36 13.23 7.12
C ARG A 140 -15.89 13.18 7.09
N ARG A 141 -16.49 12.80 8.20
CA ARG A 141 -17.95 12.87 8.33
C ARG A 141 -18.35 14.33 8.54
N SER A 142 -19.14 14.88 7.62
CA SER A 142 -19.70 16.23 7.74
C SER A 142 -20.94 16.20 8.61
N ASP A 143 -21.85 15.25 8.35
CA ASP A 143 -23.05 15.00 9.17
C ASP A 143 -23.49 13.52 9.06
N SER A 144 -24.75 13.20 9.42
CA SER A 144 -25.28 11.83 9.33
C SER A 144 -25.39 11.32 7.89
N THR A 145 -25.48 12.20 6.91
CA THR A 145 -25.81 11.90 5.51
C THR A 145 -24.63 12.14 4.57
N TRP A 146 -23.76 13.11 4.90
CA TRP A 146 -22.70 13.58 4.01
C TRP A 146 -21.31 13.32 4.57
N LEU A 147 -20.41 12.97 3.66
CA LEU A 147 -18.98 12.88 3.87
C LEU A 147 -18.28 13.97 3.06
N GLU A 148 -17.31 14.62 3.67
CA GLU A 148 -16.38 15.51 3.01
C GLU A 148 -15.09 14.72 2.69
N LEU A 149 -14.72 14.70 1.43
CA LEU A 149 -13.47 14.13 0.94
C LEU A 149 -12.50 15.30 0.70
N THR A 150 -11.30 15.21 1.25
CA THR A 150 -10.21 16.15 0.99
C THR A 150 -9.02 15.43 0.41
N CYS A 151 -8.37 16.03 -0.59
CA CYS A 151 -7.14 15.51 -1.15
C CYS A 151 -5.96 16.01 -0.33
N HIS A 152 -5.11 15.12 0.14
CA HIS A 152 -3.97 15.44 0.97
C HIS A 152 -2.67 14.94 0.33
N SER A 153 -1.62 15.75 0.43
CA SER A 153 -0.25 15.36 0.16
C SER A 153 0.64 15.93 1.27
N SER A 154 1.62 15.19 1.71
CA SER A 154 2.63 15.70 2.65
C SER A 154 3.59 16.70 1.98
N CYS A 155 3.60 16.78 0.65
CA CYS A 155 4.25 17.83 -0.10
C CYS A 155 3.32 19.03 -0.25
N VAL A 156 3.68 20.16 0.31
CA VAL A 156 3.01 21.44 0.02
C VAL A 156 3.49 21.92 -1.34
N LEU A 157 2.67 21.71 -2.36
CA LEU A 157 3.02 22.03 -3.76
C LEU A 157 2.58 23.46 -4.17
N SER A 158 1.64 24.06 -3.44
CA SER A 158 1.17 25.44 -3.60
C SER A 158 0.36 25.87 -2.38
N ASP A 159 0.20 27.19 -2.19
CA ASP A 159 -0.58 27.74 -1.07
C ASP A 159 -2.09 27.50 -1.22
N ASP A 160 -2.58 27.28 -2.44
CA ASP A 160 -4.00 27.02 -2.74
C ASP A 160 -4.11 25.97 -3.85
N PRO A 161 -3.97 24.67 -3.50
CA PRO A 161 -3.99 23.58 -4.48
C PRO A 161 -5.42 23.29 -4.95
N GLU A 162 -5.63 23.29 -6.25
CA GLU A 162 -6.85 22.79 -6.88
C GLU A 162 -6.71 21.33 -7.29
N TYR A 163 -7.73 20.54 -6.98
CA TYR A 163 -7.77 19.11 -7.32
C TYR A 163 -8.91 18.80 -8.27
N ASP A 164 -8.64 17.97 -9.25
CA ASP A 164 -9.65 17.33 -10.09
C ASP A 164 -10.13 16.06 -9.37
N TRP A 165 -11.43 15.97 -9.14
CA TRP A 165 -12.08 14.84 -8.50
C TRP A 165 -12.64 13.85 -9.50
N TYR A 166 -12.47 12.57 -9.22
CA TYR A 166 -12.90 11.48 -10.07
C TYR A 166 -13.85 10.56 -9.32
N LYS A 167 -14.95 10.20 -9.98
CA LYS A 167 -15.92 9.22 -9.53
C LYS A 167 -15.91 8.05 -10.52
N ASN A 168 -15.62 6.85 -10.06
CA ASN A 168 -15.51 5.63 -10.92
C ASN A 168 -14.58 5.81 -12.13
N GLY A 169 -13.56 6.68 -11.99
CA GLY A 169 -12.60 6.99 -13.05
C GLY A 169 -12.95 8.17 -13.95
N GLU A 170 -14.16 8.71 -13.87
CA GLU A 170 -14.61 9.90 -14.61
C GLU A 170 -14.40 11.18 -13.79
N ASN A 171 -13.92 12.24 -14.44
CA ASN A 171 -13.79 13.55 -13.81
C ASN A 171 -15.19 14.16 -13.59
N ILE A 172 -15.47 14.59 -12.34
CA ILE A 172 -16.79 15.10 -11.97
C ILE A 172 -16.75 16.56 -11.51
N GLU A 173 -15.68 16.99 -10.87
CA GLU A 173 -15.60 18.31 -10.22
C GLU A 173 -14.14 18.71 -10.02
N THR A 174 -13.91 20.02 -9.87
CA THR A 174 -12.63 20.60 -9.46
C THR A 174 -12.83 21.41 -8.20
N GLY A 175 -11.98 21.21 -7.20
CA GLY A 175 -12.06 21.94 -5.93
C GLY A 175 -11.13 21.39 -4.87
N SER A 176 -11.02 22.05 -3.74
CA SER A 176 -10.21 21.61 -2.60
C SER A 176 -10.80 20.43 -1.84
N SER A 177 -12.15 20.27 -1.88
CA SER A 177 -12.88 19.16 -1.28
C SER A 177 -14.07 18.73 -2.13
N LEU A 178 -14.61 17.54 -1.86
CA LEU A 178 -15.77 16.97 -2.53
C LEU A 178 -16.76 16.46 -1.46
N LEU A 179 -18.05 16.86 -1.57
CA LEU A 179 -19.12 16.32 -0.74
C LEU A 179 -19.78 15.12 -1.41
N VAL A 180 -19.85 13.99 -0.70
CA VAL A 180 -20.46 12.75 -1.19
C VAL A 180 -21.44 12.18 -0.15
N SER A 181 -22.44 11.44 -0.61
CA SER A 181 -23.39 10.77 0.27
C SER A 181 -22.71 9.62 1.03
N SER A 182 -22.96 9.52 2.33
CA SER A 182 -22.51 8.38 3.12
C SER A 182 -23.20 7.10 2.64
N GLY A 183 -22.43 6.00 2.59
CA GLY A 183 -22.92 4.71 2.06
C GLY A 183 -22.92 4.63 0.52
N SER A 184 -22.33 5.59 -0.17
CA SER A 184 -22.10 5.48 -1.62
C SER A 184 -21.21 4.26 -1.93
N THR A 185 -21.57 3.51 -2.97
CA THR A 185 -20.79 2.39 -3.50
C THR A 185 -19.75 2.83 -4.53
N ASP A 186 -19.71 4.12 -4.84
CA ASP A 186 -18.79 4.68 -5.83
C ASP A 186 -17.36 4.78 -5.30
N ARG A 187 -16.40 4.82 -6.23
CA ARG A 187 -14.97 4.97 -5.97
C ARG A 187 -14.54 6.39 -6.26
N TYR A 188 -13.96 7.07 -5.28
CA TYR A 188 -13.53 8.46 -5.42
C TYR A 188 -12.01 8.57 -5.31
N SER A 189 -11.41 9.34 -6.21
CA SER A 189 -9.98 9.66 -6.21
C SER A 189 -9.76 11.11 -6.60
N CYS A 190 -8.61 11.65 -6.24
CA CYS A 190 -8.23 13.02 -6.56
C CYS A 190 -6.90 13.06 -7.33
N TYR A 191 -6.68 14.18 -8.02
CA TYR A 191 -5.50 14.45 -8.79
C TYR A 191 -5.19 15.96 -8.72
N LEU A 192 -3.94 16.33 -8.42
CA LEU A 192 -3.55 17.74 -8.40
C LEU A 192 -3.55 18.31 -9.82
N ARG A 193 -4.34 19.35 -10.04
CA ARG A 193 -4.46 20.01 -11.33
C ARG A 193 -3.13 20.59 -11.79
N GLY A 194 -2.76 20.31 -13.04
CA GLY A 194 -1.48 20.77 -13.62
C GLY A 194 -0.25 19.99 -13.19
N SER A 195 -0.37 18.98 -12.34
CA SER A 195 0.75 18.10 -12.00
C SER A 195 0.98 17.05 -13.08
N SER A 196 2.17 16.43 -13.09
CA SER A 196 2.48 15.26 -13.93
C SER A 196 2.44 13.94 -13.14
N GLY A 197 1.96 13.98 -11.89
CA GLY A 197 1.93 12.85 -10.97
C GLY A 197 0.83 11.82 -11.26
N GLN A 198 0.67 10.88 -10.35
CA GLN A 198 -0.40 9.87 -10.39
C GLN A 198 -1.60 10.31 -9.57
N ARG A 199 -2.78 9.82 -9.95
CA ARG A 199 -3.99 9.96 -9.11
C ARG A 199 -3.80 9.29 -7.77
N SER A 200 -4.51 9.78 -6.76
CA SER A 200 -4.60 9.07 -5.48
C SER A 200 -5.21 7.68 -5.66
N PRO A 201 -4.92 6.73 -4.77
CA PRO A 201 -5.75 5.55 -4.61
C PRO A 201 -7.20 5.96 -4.38
N ALA A 202 -8.14 5.23 -4.98
CA ALA A 202 -9.56 5.52 -4.78
C ALA A 202 -10.02 5.08 -3.38
N VAL A 203 -10.86 5.90 -2.73
CA VAL A 203 -11.57 5.54 -1.50
C VAL A 203 -12.98 5.08 -1.83
N TYR A 204 -13.46 4.04 -1.12
CA TYR A 204 -14.79 3.46 -1.32
C TYR A 204 -15.20 2.59 -0.13
N GLY A 205 -16.52 2.46 0.05
CA GLY A 205 -17.10 1.57 1.06
C GLY A 205 -16.88 0.10 0.74
N PRO A 206 -17.05 -0.80 1.73
CA PRO A 206 -16.91 -2.24 1.55
C PRO A 206 -17.79 -2.78 0.43
N GLN A 207 -17.17 -3.44 -0.54
CA GLN A 207 -17.85 -4.03 -1.70
C GLN A 207 -17.76 -5.55 -1.65
N ARG A 208 -18.85 -6.20 -2.06
CA ARG A 208 -18.92 -7.66 -2.19
C ARG A 208 -18.38 -8.42 -0.96
N PRO A 209 -18.87 -8.11 0.25
CA PRO A 209 -18.42 -8.85 1.41
C PRO A 209 -18.76 -10.34 1.24
N SER A 210 -17.85 -11.19 1.66
CA SER A 210 -17.99 -12.63 1.59
C SER A 210 -17.59 -13.28 2.91
N VAL A 211 -18.25 -14.39 3.23
CA VAL A 211 -17.94 -15.20 4.39
C VAL A 211 -17.46 -16.55 3.93
N SER A 212 -16.32 -16.98 4.44
CA SER A 212 -15.83 -18.36 4.34
C SER A 212 -15.92 -19.05 5.70
N VAL A 213 -16.10 -20.35 5.67
CA VAL A 213 -16.24 -21.18 6.86
C VAL A 213 -15.26 -22.35 6.79
N SER A 214 -14.65 -22.67 7.92
CA SER A 214 -13.72 -23.79 8.04
C SER A 214 -13.89 -24.49 9.38
N PRO A 215 -13.99 -25.82 9.41
CA PRO A 215 -13.83 -26.75 8.27
C PRO A 215 -15.10 -26.88 7.41
N SER A 216 -16.31 -26.67 7.95
CA SER A 216 -17.58 -26.85 7.25
C SER A 216 -18.67 -25.96 7.84
N ALA A 217 -19.74 -25.70 7.06
CA ALA A 217 -20.96 -25.08 7.56
C ALA A 217 -21.93 -26.09 8.24
N GLU A 218 -21.69 -27.38 8.02
CA GLU A 218 -22.39 -28.49 8.73
C GLU A 218 -21.46 -28.98 9.83
N MET A 219 -21.87 -28.83 11.08
CA MET A 219 -21.08 -29.08 12.27
C MET A 219 -21.68 -30.17 13.13
N LEU A 220 -20.81 -30.99 13.73
CA LEU A 220 -21.20 -31.88 14.84
C LEU A 220 -21.12 -31.13 16.17
N GLU A 221 -21.86 -31.57 17.15
CA GLU A 221 -21.72 -31.04 18.51
C GLU A 221 -20.32 -31.30 19.05
N GLY A 222 -19.73 -30.29 19.70
CA GLY A 222 -18.37 -30.30 20.21
C GLY A 222 -17.29 -29.84 19.21
N ASP A 223 -17.64 -29.69 17.92
CA ASP A 223 -16.69 -29.20 16.93
C ASP A 223 -16.35 -27.71 17.13
N SER A 224 -15.28 -27.26 16.47
CA SER A 224 -14.93 -25.84 16.40
C SER A 224 -14.99 -25.35 14.96
N VAL A 225 -15.52 -24.14 14.75
CA VAL A 225 -15.66 -23.52 13.44
C VAL A 225 -15.08 -22.11 13.44
N ASN A 226 -14.38 -21.76 12.37
CA ASN A 226 -13.92 -20.41 12.08
C ASN A 226 -14.73 -19.82 10.93
N LEU A 227 -15.33 -18.67 11.18
CA LEU A 227 -15.95 -17.83 10.17
C LEU A 227 -15.01 -16.71 9.82
N THR A 228 -14.66 -16.55 8.55
CA THR A 228 -13.77 -15.48 8.08
C THR A 228 -14.52 -14.58 7.13
N CYS A 229 -14.56 -13.28 7.44
CA CYS A 229 -15.18 -12.26 6.60
C CYS A 229 -14.11 -11.49 5.79
N SER A 230 -14.42 -11.16 4.56
CA SER A 230 -13.57 -10.31 3.71
C SER A 230 -14.42 -9.41 2.83
N ALA A 231 -13.91 -8.23 2.53
CA ALA A 231 -14.52 -7.27 1.61
C ALA A 231 -13.42 -6.46 0.91
N ASP A 232 -13.70 -6.05 -0.32
CA ASP A 232 -12.89 -5.07 -1.04
C ASP A 232 -13.28 -3.67 -0.55
N ALA A 233 -12.35 -2.97 0.12
CA ALA A 233 -12.58 -1.66 0.73
C ALA A 233 -11.30 -0.84 0.82
N ASN A 234 -11.44 0.48 0.67
CA ASN A 234 -10.37 1.43 0.95
C ASN A 234 -10.97 2.71 1.56
N PRO A 235 -10.61 3.09 2.79
CA PRO A 235 -9.75 2.38 3.75
C PRO A 235 -10.22 0.96 4.06
N ALA A 236 -9.30 0.14 4.62
CA ALA A 236 -9.61 -1.23 5.01
C ALA A 236 -10.83 -1.28 5.94
N ALA A 237 -11.69 -2.28 5.75
CA ALA A 237 -12.89 -2.44 6.56
C ALA A 237 -12.59 -3.07 7.92
N ASN A 238 -13.35 -2.64 8.93
CA ASN A 238 -13.51 -3.35 10.19
C ASN A 238 -14.70 -4.29 10.06
N TYR A 239 -14.67 -5.40 10.79
CA TYR A 239 -15.67 -6.44 10.69
C TYR A 239 -16.34 -6.65 12.04
N THR A 240 -17.69 -6.85 12.02
CA THR A 240 -18.49 -7.17 13.20
C THR A 240 -19.45 -8.30 12.85
N TRP A 241 -19.54 -9.31 13.73
CA TRP A 241 -20.34 -10.48 13.53
C TRP A 241 -21.62 -10.44 14.36
N TYR A 242 -22.70 -10.82 13.73
CA TYR A 242 -24.02 -10.90 14.34
C TYR A 242 -24.67 -12.24 14.05
N LYS A 243 -25.54 -12.67 14.93
CA LYS A 243 -26.48 -13.77 14.69
C LYS A 243 -27.86 -13.17 14.43
N GLU A 244 -28.57 -13.70 13.44
CA GLU A 244 -29.89 -13.22 13.09
C GLU A 244 -30.85 -13.30 14.30
N HIS A 245 -31.70 -12.30 14.45
CA HIS A 245 -32.64 -12.13 15.58
C HIS A 245 -31.98 -11.81 16.94
N GLU A 246 -30.72 -11.40 16.94
CA GLU A 246 -30.01 -10.92 18.12
C GLU A 246 -29.60 -9.46 17.96
N ASP A 247 -29.86 -8.65 18.98
CA ASP A 247 -29.58 -7.20 18.91
C ASP A 247 -28.10 -6.84 19.22
N SER A 248 -27.35 -7.80 19.77
CA SER A 248 -25.97 -7.58 20.18
C SER A 248 -24.97 -8.29 19.26
N PRO A 249 -23.78 -7.66 19.00
CA PRO A 249 -22.74 -8.31 18.23
C PRO A 249 -22.18 -9.53 19.00
N ARG A 250 -21.84 -10.58 18.26
CA ARG A 250 -21.23 -11.80 18.77
C ARG A 250 -19.72 -11.74 18.84
N ALA A 251 -19.11 -11.05 17.87
CA ALA A 251 -17.67 -10.88 17.80
C ALA A 251 -17.29 -9.64 16.99
N SER A 252 -16.06 -9.21 17.14
CA SER A 252 -15.41 -8.19 16.31
C SER A 252 -14.11 -8.75 15.71
N GLY A 253 -13.74 -8.23 14.54
CA GLY A 253 -12.57 -8.67 13.79
C GLY A 253 -12.91 -9.59 12.62
N GLN A 254 -11.90 -9.86 11.82
CA GLN A 254 -12.05 -10.59 10.56
C GLN A 254 -12.48 -12.05 10.76
N ILE A 255 -12.02 -12.67 11.85
CA ILE A 255 -12.30 -14.08 12.17
C ILE A 255 -13.16 -14.16 13.43
N PHE A 256 -14.24 -14.92 13.33
CA PHE A 256 -15.07 -15.33 14.46
C PHE A 256 -14.96 -16.83 14.66
N THR A 257 -14.48 -17.25 15.83
CA THR A 257 -14.34 -18.66 16.20
C THR A 257 -15.44 -19.06 17.17
N ILE A 258 -16.16 -20.11 16.84
CA ILE A 258 -17.10 -20.78 17.73
C ILE A 258 -16.44 -22.11 18.14
N THR A 259 -16.15 -22.25 19.41
CA THR A 259 -15.65 -23.49 20.03
C THR A 259 -16.79 -24.23 20.66
N ASP A 260 -16.71 -25.57 20.72
CA ASP A 260 -17.72 -26.41 21.33
C ASP A 260 -19.11 -26.15 20.74
N PHE A 261 -19.25 -26.38 19.43
CA PHE A 261 -20.46 -26.10 18.68
C PHE A 261 -21.65 -26.91 19.22
N THR A 262 -22.76 -26.25 19.49
CA THR A 262 -24.01 -26.87 19.97
C THR A 262 -25.19 -26.54 19.05
N ALA A 263 -26.30 -27.20 19.20
CA ALA A 263 -27.52 -26.93 18.44
C ALA A 263 -27.93 -25.44 18.52
N GLU A 264 -27.69 -24.80 19.66
CA GLU A 264 -27.97 -23.37 19.87
C GLU A 264 -27.10 -22.44 18.99
N HIS A 265 -25.95 -22.92 18.55
CA HIS A 265 -25.08 -22.18 17.60
C HIS A 265 -25.55 -22.27 16.16
N SER A 266 -26.53 -23.13 15.85
CA SER A 266 -27.13 -23.18 14.51
C SER A 266 -27.92 -21.91 14.23
N GLY A 267 -27.93 -21.50 12.96
CA GLY A 267 -28.71 -20.34 12.53
C GLY A 267 -27.97 -19.52 11.47
N ASN A 268 -28.56 -18.40 11.15
CA ASN A 268 -27.97 -17.46 10.19
C ASN A 268 -27.05 -16.48 10.93
N TYR A 269 -25.84 -16.32 10.40
CA TYR A 269 -24.87 -15.32 10.84
C TYR A 269 -24.65 -14.35 9.71
N TYR A 270 -24.38 -13.11 10.05
CA TYR A 270 -23.92 -12.13 9.08
C TYR A 270 -22.72 -11.37 9.61
N CYS A 271 -21.84 -11.04 8.68
CA CYS A 271 -20.71 -10.17 8.90
C CYS A 271 -21.04 -8.80 8.33
N GLU A 272 -20.95 -7.75 9.14
CA GLU A 272 -20.97 -6.37 8.71
C GLU A 272 -19.51 -5.91 8.52
N ALA A 273 -19.15 -5.54 7.30
CA ALA A 273 -17.91 -4.86 6.96
C ALA A 273 -18.17 -3.36 6.92
N GLN A 274 -17.38 -2.56 7.62
CA GLN A 274 -17.56 -1.11 7.75
C GLN A 274 -16.23 -0.36 7.64
N ASN A 275 -16.24 0.76 6.92
CA ASN A 275 -15.22 1.80 6.97
C ASN A 275 -15.89 3.19 7.03
N GLU A 276 -15.09 4.26 6.88
CA GLU A 276 -15.62 5.65 6.93
C GLU A 276 -16.56 5.96 5.77
N MET A 277 -16.38 5.32 4.60
CA MET A 277 -17.20 5.52 3.41
C MET A 277 -18.58 4.87 3.52
N GLY A 278 -18.69 3.74 4.25
CA GLY A 278 -19.96 3.03 4.37
C GLY A 278 -19.84 1.66 5.00
N ARG A 279 -20.92 0.90 4.87
CA ARG A 279 -21.03 -0.47 5.38
C ARG A 279 -21.77 -1.38 4.41
N SER A 280 -21.44 -2.66 4.47
CA SER A 280 -22.07 -3.71 3.70
C SER A 280 -22.02 -5.02 4.48
N ASN A 281 -22.93 -5.94 4.23
CA ASN A 281 -22.99 -7.20 4.95
C ASN A 281 -23.02 -8.42 4.02
N SER A 282 -22.67 -9.57 4.57
CA SER A 282 -22.78 -10.89 3.95
C SER A 282 -23.28 -11.90 4.96
N THR A 283 -24.11 -12.80 4.54
CA THR A 283 -24.77 -13.80 5.41
C THR A 283 -24.27 -15.21 5.12
N LEU A 284 -24.26 -16.03 6.17
CA LEU A 284 -23.96 -17.45 6.12
C LEU A 284 -24.92 -18.21 7.07
N ARG A 285 -25.35 -19.40 6.69
CA ARG A 285 -26.11 -20.29 7.54
C ARG A 285 -25.25 -21.43 8.07
N LEU A 286 -25.20 -21.58 9.41
CA LEU A 286 -24.62 -22.75 10.08
C LEU A 286 -25.75 -23.72 10.48
N ILE A 287 -25.50 -25.00 10.30
CA ILE A 287 -26.46 -26.05 10.68
C ILE A 287 -25.74 -27.12 11.51
N THR A 288 -26.44 -27.62 12.53
CA THR A 288 -26.02 -28.85 13.20
C THR A 288 -26.36 -30.01 12.29
N SER A 289 -25.36 -30.82 11.87
CA SER A 289 -25.66 -32.11 11.30
C SER A 289 -25.93 -33.08 12.44
N SER A 290 -27.12 -33.70 12.43
CA SER A 290 -27.27 -34.94 13.19
C SER A 290 -26.24 -35.92 12.66
N GLU A 291 -25.56 -36.66 13.56
CA GLU A 291 -24.67 -37.76 13.11
C GLU A 291 -25.38 -38.45 11.95
N LYS A 292 -24.73 -38.49 10.77
CA LYS A 292 -25.13 -39.39 9.72
C LYS A 292 -25.11 -40.72 10.41
N GLY A 293 -26.34 -41.22 10.77
CA GLY A 293 -26.48 -42.50 11.38
C GLY A 293 -25.59 -43.42 10.59
N GLY A 294 -24.53 -43.90 11.22
CA GLY A 294 -23.62 -44.79 10.60
C GLY A 294 -24.50 -45.79 9.90
N SER A 295 -24.39 -45.92 8.58
CA SER A 295 -24.99 -47.04 7.91
C SER A 295 -24.43 -48.24 8.64
N SER A 296 -25.20 -48.71 9.63
CA SER A 296 -25.03 -50.03 10.17
C SER A 296 -25.26 -50.94 8.98
N TRP A 297 -24.22 -51.12 8.20
CA TRP A 297 -24.11 -52.30 7.39
C TRP A 297 -24.08 -53.43 8.40
N SER A 298 -25.29 -53.87 8.70
CA SER A 298 -25.54 -55.04 9.54
C SER A 298 -24.57 -56.09 9.02
N LYS A 299 -23.67 -56.52 9.91
CA LYS A 299 -22.76 -57.67 9.62
C LYS A 299 -23.52 -58.90 9.13
N THR A 300 -24.84 -58.92 9.29
CA THR A 300 -25.76 -59.90 8.77
C THR A 300 -25.96 -59.86 7.25
N THR A 301 -25.94 -58.70 6.59
CA THR A 301 -26.08 -58.65 5.12
C THR A 301 -24.78 -59.04 4.36
N ALA A 302 -23.62 -58.78 4.95
CA ALA A 302 -22.34 -59.25 4.37
C ALA A 302 -22.23 -60.78 4.45
N ALA A 303 -22.70 -61.41 5.55
CA ALA A 303 -22.67 -62.84 5.69
C ALA A 303 -23.58 -63.57 4.68
N VAL A 304 -24.76 -63.03 4.37
CA VAL A 304 -25.71 -63.61 3.39
C VAL A 304 -25.18 -63.46 1.96
N ALA A 305 -24.49 -62.39 1.59
CA ALA A 305 -23.92 -62.21 0.29
C ALA A 305 -22.71 -63.16 0.03
N PHE A 306 -21.88 -63.38 1.04
CA PHE A 306 -20.76 -64.33 0.92
C PHE A 306 -21.19 -65.79 0.80
N THR A 307 -22.23 -66.23 1.53
CA THR A 307 -22.75 -67.59 1.45
C THR A 307 -23.39 -67.87 0.10
N SER A 308 -24.12 -66.94 -0.51
CA SER A 308 -24.73 -67.11 -1.83
C SER A 308 -23.69 -67.23 -2.97
N VAL A 309 -22.59 -66.49 -2.91
CA VAL A 309 -21.49 -66.53 -3.90
C VAL A 309 -20.75 -67.86 -3.77
N ILE A 310 -20.45 -68.33 -2.57
CA ILE A 310 -19.80 -69.61 -2.34
C ILE A 310 -20.67 -70.78 -2.84
N LEU A 311 -21.99 -70.76 -2.60
CA LEU A 311 -22.92 -71.78 -3.10
C LEU A 311 -22.93 -71.80 -4.64
N LEU A 312 -22.93 -70.67 -5.32
CA LEU A 312 -22.91 -70.55 -6.77
C LEU A 312 -21.61 -71.13 -7.37
N VAL A 313 -20.45 -70.82 -6.73
CA VAL A 313 -19.18 -71.37 -7.15
C VAL A 313 -19.11 -72.90 -7.00
N ILE A 314 -19.64 -73.42 -5.90
CA ILE A 314 -19.69 -74.91 -5.67
C ILE A 314 -20.59 -75.55 -6.71
N ILE A 315 -21.75 -75.00 -7.06
CA ILE A 315 -22.67 -75.55 -8.08
C ILE A 315 -21.98 -75.55 -9.47
N ILE A 316 -21.26 -74.46 -9.82
CA ILE A 316 -20.53 -74.37 -11.09
C ILE A 316 -19.40 -75.41 -11.14
N LEU A 317 -18.63 -75.60 -10.06
CA LEU A 317 -17.59 -76.60 -9.98
C LEU A 317 -18.14 -78.02 -10.04
N ALA A 318 -19.23 -78.32 -9.43
CA ALA A 318 -19.92 -79.58 -9.50
C ALA A 318 -20.46 -79.87 -10.92
N ALA A 319 -20.93 -78.90 -11.65
CA ALA A 319 -21.36 -79.08 -13.04
C ALA A 319 -20.18 -79.36 -14.00
N PHE A 320 -18.98 -78.83 -13.72
CA PHE A 320 -17.77 -79.07 -14.50
C PHE A 320 -17.15 -80.47 -14.25
N LEU A 321 -17.47 -81.13 -13.13
CA LEU A 321 -17.00 -82.48 -12.80
C LEU A 321 -17.92 -83.60 -13.33
N LEU A 322 -19.10 -83.20 -13.89
CA LEU A 322 -20.12 -84.14 -14.42
C LEU A 322 -20.16 -84.16 -15.97
N ILE A 323 -19.27 -83.40 -16.61
CA ILE A 323 -18.98 -83.38 -18.07
C ILE A 323 -17.61 -84.05 -18.29
#